data_4a666715770396bf177ac4db8220de9c
#
_entry.id   4a666715770396bf177ac4db8220de9c
#
_cell.length_a   1.000
_cell.length_b   1.000
_cell.length_c   1.000
_cell.angle_alpha   90.00
_cell.angle_beta   90.00
_cell.angle_gamma   90.00
#
_symmetry.space_group_name_H-M   'P 1'
#
loop_
_entity.id
_entity.type
_entity.pdbx_description
1 polymer ?
#
loop_
_entity_poly.entity_id
_entity_poly.type
_entity_poly.pdbx_seq_one_letter_code
_entity_poly.pdbx_strand_id
1 'polypeptide(L)'
;MGGCGSRSRSERAIGEAYVAPATINLRRELSSGNHEVVATAKRGERLQVLARRRVFVKVRTSAGLEGWTDGRLLFTPEQMADLRWLAEQAARLPCQGIATTYTRLNLHTQPSRQAPSFYQMREGEHVEVVAHRLTPRNLSQALKESLQMGIQGPADDWSLVRTKDGKAGWALFRMLTMNVPDEVAQYAEGHLITSYFSLGEVKDTDKVKPVWLWTTIAGGQQPYEFDSIRVFVWSLRRHRYETSYIERNLEGYYPVVVLPPSAANKPPINRGSPAPQDFSGFSIITREKDGRTYRRTYGFQGFRVRLINKELVNFSEPLFTRPAASAPELSESSTESWRELFEKWITRFWRRRH
;
A
#
# COMPACT_ATOMS: atom_id res chain seq x y z
N MET A 1 -60.51 -8.32 27.21
CA MET A 1 -59.13 -8.80 27.34
C MET A 1 -58.24 -7.92 26.45
N GLY A 2 -57.65 -6.91 27.08
CA GLY A 2 -56.81 -5.97 26.36
C GLY A 2 -55.37 -6.47 26.34
N GLY A 3 -54.86 -6.83 25.13
CA GLY A 3 -53.46 -7.16 24.92
C GLY A 3 -52.60 -5.92 24.91
N CYS A 4 -51.84 -5.67 25.98
CA CYS A 4 -50.77 -4.69 26.03
C CYS A 4 -49.66 -5.13 25.11
N GLY A 5 -49.67 -4.67 23.87
CA GLY A 5 -48.50 -4.75 22.98
C GLY A 5 -47.41 -3.82 23.49
N SER A 6 -46.47 -4.37 24.18
CA SER A 6 -45.22 -3.68 24.56
C SER A 6 -44.49 -3.25 23.27
N ARG A 7 -44.73 -2.02 22.81
CA ARG A 7 -43.87 -1.37 21.81
C ARG A 7 -42.50 -1.20 22.45
N SER A 8 -41.57 -2.09 22.12
CA SER A 8 -40.17 -1.91 22.48
C SER A 8 -39.74 -0.55 21.94
N ARG A 9 -39.44 0.36 22.83
CA ARG A 9 -38.91 1.69 22.46
C ARG A 9 -37.62 1.48 21.72
N SER A 10 -37.65 1.66 20.40
CA SER A 10 -36.47 1.55 19.55
C SER A 10 -35.39 2.49 20.12
N GLU A 11 -34.27 1.94 20.56
CA GLU A 11 -33.15 2.74 21.07
C GLU A 11 -32.71 3.73 19.99
N ARG A 12 -32.55 5.01 20.38
CA ARG A 12 -32.09 6.07 19.46
C ARG A 12 -30.62 5.83 19.11
N ALA A 13 -30.29 5.91 17.82
CA ALA A 13 -28.91 5.85 17.37
C ALA A 13 -28.09 7.03 17.91
N ILE A 14 -26.92 6.76 18.45
CA ILE A 14 -25.95 7.73 18.98
C ILE A 14 -24.80 8.00 18.02
N GLY A 15 -24.77 7.30 16.85
CA GLY A 15 -23.75 7.45 15.82
C GLY A 15 -23.83 6.37 14.76
N GLU A 16 -22.81 6.34 13.92
CA GLU A 16 -22.65 5.39 12.83
C GLU A 16 -21.29 4.71 12.89
N ALA A 17 -21.22 3.51 12.37
CA ALA A 17 -19.98 2.77 12.21
C ALA A 17 -20.04 1.88 10.97
N TYR A 18 -18.89 1.40 10.52
CA TYR A 18 -18.76 0.53 9.36
C TYR A 18 -17.98 -0.74 9.74
N VAL A 19 -18.38 -1.87 9.19
CA VAL A 19 -17.69 -3.14 9.41
C VAL A 19 -16.32 -3.13 8.75
N ALA A 20 -15.26 -3.34 9.53
CA ALA A 20 -13.89 -3.35 9.02
C ALA A 20 -13.47 -4.70 8.42
N PRO A 21 -13.59 -5.87 9.10
CA PRO A 21 -13.18 -7.17 8.55
C PRO A 21 -14.20 -7.70 7.53
N ALA A 22 -13.91 -8.85 6.94
CA ALA A 22 -14.79 -9.48 5.95
C ALA A 22 -16.21 -9.69 6.48
N THR A 23 -16.32 -10.16 7.72
CA THR A 23 -17.60 -10.39 8.43
C THR A 23 -17.42 -10.19 9.92
N ILE A 24 -18.49 -9.79 10.59
CA ILE A 24 -18.61 -9.79 12.04
C ILE A 24 -19.92 -10.46 12.46
N ASN A 25 -19.91 -11.08 13.63
CA ASN A 25 -21.10 -11.61 14.25
C ASN A 25 -21.63 -10.62 15.28
N LEU A 26 -22.93 -10.35 15.22
CA LEU A 26 -23.68 -9.58 16.21
C LEU A 26 -24.29 -10.54 17.21
N ARG A 27 -24.00 -10.37 18.49
CA ARG A 27 -24.45 -11.25 19.59
C ARG A 27 -25.59 -10.61 20.35
N ARG A 28 -26.55 -11.41 20.82
CA ARG A 28 -27.68 -10.92 21.60
C ARG A 28 -27.23 -10.23 22.90
N GLU A 29 -26.30 -10.85 23.61
CA GLU A 29 -25.83 -10.40 24.91
C GLU A 29 -24.30 -10.49 25.04
N LEU A 30 -23.76 -9.79 26.03
CA LEU A 30 -22.32 -9.79 26.37
C LEU A 30 -21.98 -10.79 27.49
N SER A 31 -22.93 -11.61 27.96
CA SER A 31 -22.70 -12.58 29.01
C SER A 31 -21.80 -13.73 28.54
N SER A 32 -20.94 -14.22 29.41
CA SER A 32 -19.92 -15.25 29.11
C SER A 32 -20.50 -16.64 28.79
N GLY A 33 -21.78 -16.83 28.89
CA GLY A 33 -22.47 -18.11 28.60
C GLY A 33 -23.36 -18.12 27.37
N ASN A 34 -23.78 -16.97 26.85
CA ASN A 34 -24.69 -16.89 25.72
C ASN A 34 -24.00 -16.29 24.50
N HIS A 35 -23.65 -17.15 23.55
CA HIS A 35 -22.99 -16.77 22.28
C HIS A 35 -23.98 -16.69 21.12
N GLU A 36 -25.28 -16.55 21.39
CA GLU A 36 -26.29 -16.48 20.34
C GLU A 36 -25.98 -15.35 19.35
N VAL A 37 -25.72 -15.73 18.10
CA VAL A 37 -25.52 -14.81 16.99
C VAL A 37 -26.90 -14.43 16.43
N VAL A 38 -27.26 -13.17 16.53
CA VAL A 38 -28.53 -12.64 16.03
C VAL A 38 -28.46 -12.16 14.59
N ALA A 39 -27.27 -11.76 14.14
CA ALA A 39 -27.02 -11.34 12.78
C ALA A 39 -25.53 -11.41 12.44
N THR A 40 -25.23 -11.45 11.15
CA THR A 40 -23.89 -11.31 10.61
C THR A 40 -23.87 -10.10 9.68
N ALA A 41 -22.90 -9.20 9.89
CA ALA A 41 -22.70 -8.02 9.05
C ALA A 41 -21.40 -8.16 8.23
N LYS A 42 -21.42 -7.62 7.00
CA LYS A 42 -20.32 -7.75 6.03
C LYS A 42 -19.47 -6.47 5.98
N ARG A 43 -18.24 -6.61 5.49
CA ARG A 43 -17.33 -5.47 5.28
C ARG A 43 -18.00 -4.29 4.59
N GLY A 44 -17.76 -3.09 5.13
CA GLY A 44 -18.29 -1.85 4.58
C GLY A 44 -19.77 -1.62 4.85
N GLU A 45 -20.48 -2.58 5.49
CA GLU A 45 -21.86 -2.40 5.90
C GLU A 45 -21.95 -1.30 6.96
N ARG A 46 -22.87 -0.36 6.74
CA ARG A 46 -23.17 0.74 7.65
C ARG A 46 -24.06 0.25 8.77
N LEU A 47 -23.66 0.51 9.99
CA LEU A 47 -24.38 0.14 11.21
C LEU A 47 -24.73 1.38 12.01
N GLN A 48 -25.92 1.42 12.61
CA GLN A 48 -26.28 2.42 13.59
C GLN A 48 -25.74 2.01 14.95
N VAL A 49 -25.00 2.88 15.61
CA VAL A 49 -24.51 2.66 16.98
C VAL A 49 -25.59 3.07 17.96
N LEU A 50 -26.00 2.16 18.84
CA LEU A 50 -27.05 2.37 19.84
C LEU A 50 -26.47 2.60 21.23
N ALA A 51 -25.47 1.81 21.62
CA ALA A 51 -24.88 1.89 22.96
C ALA A 51 -23.40 1.45 22.93
N ARG A 52 -22.64 1.84 23.95
CA ARG A 52 -21.25 1.40 24.17
C ARG A 52 -21.07 0.88 25.59
N ARG A 53 -20.36 -0.23 25.70
CA ARG A 53 -20.01 -0.83 26.99
C ARG A 53 -18.56 -1.34 26.93
N ARG A 54 -17.62 -0.62 27.52
CA ARG A 54 -16.18 -0.91 27.43
C ARG A 54 -15.74 -0.99 25.96
N VAL A 55 -15.21 -2.15 25.54
CA VAL A 55 -14.77 -2.41 24.17
C VAL A 55 -15.89 -2.84 23.23
N PHE A 56 -17.08 -3.11 23.75
CA PHE A 56 -18.22 -3.59 22.96
C PHE A 56 -19.16 -2.46 22.57
N VAL A 57 -19.76 -2.62 21.41
CA VAL A 57 -20.71 -1.66 20.83
C VAL A 57 -21.97 -2.41 20.46
N LYS A 58 -23.13 -1.90 20.89
CA LYS A 58 -24.45 -2.35 20.43
C LYS A 58 -24.76 -1.63 19.14
N VAL A 59 -25.06 -2.37 18.11
CA VAL A 59 -25.32 -1.84 16.77
C VAL A 59 -26.61 -2.37 16.22
N ARG A 60 -27.19 -1.63 15.26
CA ARG A 60 -28.36 -2.04 14.48
C ARG A 60 -27.97 -2.08 13.00
N THR A 61 -28.29 -3.18 12.33
CA THR A 61 -28.12 -3.34 10.88
C THR A 61 -29.21 -2.59 10.12
N SER A 62 -29.05 -2.44 8.81
CA SER A 62 -30.09 -1.89 7.91
C SER A 62 -31.38 -2.70 7.92
N ALA A 63 -31.32 -4.00 8.25
CA ALA A 63 -32.48 -4.87 8.41
C ALA A 63 -33.17 -4.72 9.78
N GLY A 64 -32.71 -3.81 10.66
CA GLY A 64 -33.27 -3.57 11.97
C GLY A 64 -32.84 -4.56 13.06
N LEU A 65 -31.95 -5.52 12.76
CA LEU A 65 -31.42 -6.48 13.72
C LEU A 65 -30.40 -5.82 14.63
N GLU A 66 -30.54 -6.00 15.95
CA GLU A 66 -29.69 -5.41 16.97
C GLU A 66 -28.81 -6.46 17.64
N GLY A 67 -27.54 -6.11 17.89
CA GLY A 67 -26.64 -6.97 18.62
C GLY A 67 -25.34 -6.29 19.02
N TRP A 68 -24.57 -6.97 19.85
CA TRP A 68 -23.30 -6.52 20.36
C TRP A 68 -22.14 -7.07 19.53
N THR A 69 -21.15 -6.23 19.27
CA THR A 69 -19.89 -6.61 18.65
C THR A 69 -18.71 -5.90 19.28
N ASP A 70 -17.49 -6.34 18.99
CA ASP A 70 -16.27 -5.68 19.41
C ASP A 70 -16.09 -4.36 18.61
N GLY A 71 -16.00 -3.22 19.29
CA GLY A 71 -15.81 -1.93 18.65
C GLY A 71 -14.51 -1.79 17.83
N ARG A 72 -13.50 -2.61 18.13
CA ARG A 72 -12.24 -2.66 17.34
C ARG A 72 -12.42 -3.24 15.92
N LEU A 73 -13.55 -3.91 15.69
CA LEU A 73 -13.94 -4.44 14.38
C LEU A 73 -14.75 -3.43 13.56
N LEU A 74 -14.94 -2.23 14.07
CA LEU A 74 -15.72 -1.18 13.44
C LEU A 74 -14.86 0.03 13.10
N PHE A 75 -15.09 0.59 11.93
CA PHE A 75 -14.54 1.88 11.52
C PHE A 75 -15.50 3.00 11.81
N THR A 76 -14.97 4.17 12.16
CA THR A 76 -15.74 5.41 12.15
C THR A 76 -16.05 5.85 10.71
N PRO A 77 -17.00 6.76 10.49
CA PRO A 77 -17.24 7.34 9.17
C PRO A 77 -15.99 7.96 8.55
N GLU A 78 -15.16 8.64 9.36
CA GLU A 78 -13.91 9.28 8.93
C GLU A 78 -12.89 8.23 8.48
N GLN A 79 -12.66 7.18 9.28
CA GLN A 79 -11.75 6.09 8.93
C GLN A 79 -12.19 5.37 7.65
N MET A 80 -13.50 5.20 7.46
CA MET A 80 -14.03 4.60 6.24
C MET A 80 -13.85 5.51 5.03
N ALA A 81 -14.03 6.83 5.21
CA ALA A 81 -13.77 7.81 4.16
C ALA A 81 -12.28 7.87 3.79
N ASP A 82 -11.39 7.82 4.79
CA ASP A 82 -9.93 7.79 4.57
C ASP A 82 -9.51 6.53 3.81
N LEU A 83 -10.09 5.37 4.15
CA LEU A 83 -9.81 4.12 3.44
C LEU A 83 -10.28 4.14 1.99
N ARG A 84 -11.47 4.69 1.72
CA ARG A 84 -11.98 4.86 0.35
C ARG A 84 -11.09 5.80 -0.45
N TRP A 85 -10.73 6.93 0.14
CA TRP A 85 -9.83 7.89 -0.49
C TRP A 85 -8.47 7.28 -0.80
N LEU A 86 -7.88 6.51 0.13
CA LEU A 86 -6.63 5.78 -0.11
C LEU A 86 -6.75 4.81 -1.29
N ALA A 87 -7.85 4.07 -1.39
CA ALA A 87 -8.10 3.16 -2.50
C ALA A 87 -8.22 3.90 -3.84
N GLU A 88 -8.89 5.06 -3.86
CA GLU A 88 -8.99 5.93 -5.05
C GLU A 88 -7.62 6.48 -5.47
N GLN A 89 -6.78 6.92 -4.53
CA GLN A 89 -5.43 7.36 -4.85
C GLN A 89 -4.58 6.21 -5.39
N ALA A 90 -4.61 5.05 -4.71
CA ALA A 90 -3.88 3.88 -5.15
C ALA A 90 -4.29 3.40 -6.54
N ALA A 91 -5.58 3.53 -6.91
CA ALA A 91 -6.07 3.17 -8.23
C ALA A 91 -5.48 4.01 -9.37
N ARG A 92 -5.07 5.25 -9.07
CA ARG A 92 -4.47 6.19 -10.05
C ARG A 92 -2.96 6.00 -10.21
N LEU A 93 -2.32 5.33 -9.27
CA LEU A 93 -0.87 5.11 -9.31
C LEU A 93 -0.52 3.94 -10.24
N PRO A 94 0.57 4.05 -11.04
CA PRO A 94 1.02 2.96 -11.86
C PRO A 94 1.55 1.80 -10.99
N CYS A 95 1.26 0.57 -11.42
CA CYS A 95 1.80 -0.63 -10.81
C CYS A 95 3.32 -0.65 -10.95
N GLN A 96 4.03 -0.90 -9.87
CA GLN A 96 5.50 -1.01 -9.85
C GLN A 96 5.98 -2.47 -9.92
N GLY A 97 5.05 -3.40 -9.94
CA GLY A 97 5.28 -4.84 -10.01
C GLY A 97 4.27 -5.60 -9.16
N ILE A 98 4.17 -6.88 -9.44
CA ILE A 98 3.34 -7.78 -8.64
C ILE A 98 4.21 -8.42 -7.57
N ALA A 99 3.76 -8.40 -6.35
CA ALA A 99 4.40 -9.08 -5.23
C ALA A 99 3.52 -10.19 -4.68
N THR A 100 4.15 -11.18 -4.08
CA THR A 100 3.50 -12.28 -3.36
C THR A 100 3.75 -12.12 -1.87
N THR A 101 2.75 -12.36 -1.06
CA THR A 101 2.89 -12.35 0.41
C THR A 101 3.63 -13.61 0.86
N TYR A 102 4.66 -13.41 1.68
CA TYR A 102 5.45 -14.52 2.23
C TYR A 102 4.68 -15.33 3.29
N THR A 103 3.79 -14.68 4.02
CA THR A 103 2.92 -15.27 5.05
C THR A 103 1.64 -14.48 5.16
N ARG A 104 0.75 -14.86 6.06
CA ARG A 104 -0.46 -14.07 6.35
C ARG A 104 -0.07 -12.66 6.78
N LEU A 105 -0.60 -11.65 6.10
CA LEU A 105 -0.20 -10.27 6.28
C LEU A 105 -1.41 -9.33 6.31
N ASN A 106 -1.44 -8.44 7.30
CA ASN A 106 -2.52 -7.47 7.43
C ASN A 106 -2.27 -6.24 6.54
N LEU A 107 -3.32 -5.75 5.90
CA LEU A 107 -3.36 -4.42 5.31
C LEU A 107 -3.84 -3.40 6.34
N HIS A 108 -3.03 -2.37 6.53
CA HIS A 108 -3.29 -1.26 7.43
C HIS A 108 -3.81 -0.05 6.67
N THR A 109 -4.60 0.78 7.35
CA THR A 109 -5.13 2.03 6.77
C THR A 109 -4.06 3.12 6.61
N GLN A 110 -2.97 3.02 7.37
CA GLN A 110 -1.83 3.93 7.36
C GLN A 110 -0.53 3.13 7.50
N PRO A 111 0.64 3.66 7.08
CA PRO A 111 1.92 2.98 7.20
C PRO A 111 2.42 2.99 8.65
N SER A 112 1.68 2.35 9.54
CA SER A 112 1.96 2.25 10.97
C SER A 112 1.42 0.94 11.53
N ARG A 113 2.18 0.31 12.43
CA ARG A 113 1.77 -0.92 13.13
C ARG A 113 0.59 -0.72 14.06
N GLN A 114 0.36 0.53 14.51
CA GLN A 114 -0.76 0.91 15.38
C GLN A 114 -2.01 1.27 14.58
N ALA A 115 -1.87 1.48 13.27
CA ALA A 115 -3.02 1.78 12.42
C ALA A 115 -3.97 0.58 12.36
N PRO A 116 -5.27 0.81 12.31
CA PRO A 116 -6.25 -0.26 12.15
C PRO A 116 -5.96 -1.08 10.89
N SER A 117 -6.13 -2.40 11.01
CA SER A 117 -6.11 -3.32 9.86
C SER A 117 -7.53 -3.67 9.45
N PHE A 118 -7.77 -3.82 8.16
CA PHE A 118 -9.09 -4.09 7.60
C PHE A 118 -9.14 -5.33 6.72
N TYR A 119 -8.01 -5.83 6.29
CA TYR A 119 -7.91 -7.02 5.46
C TYR A 119 -6.69 -7.83 5.86
N GLN A 120 -6.83 -9.14 5.90
CA GLN A 120 -5.73 -10.07 6.07
C GLN A 120 -5.52 -10.82 4.77
N MET A 121 -4.41 -10.57 4.12
CA MET A 121 -3.95 -11.32 2.95
C MET A 121 -3.54 -12.71 3.38
N ARG A 122 -3.78 -13.68 2.52
CA ARG A 122 -3.32 -15.07 2.70
C ARG A 122 -1.86 -15.17 2.27
N GLU A 123 -1.18 -16.20 2.75
CA GLU A 123 0.11 -16.61 2.19
C GLU A 123 -0.03 -16.92 0.69
N GLY A 124 0.91 -16.48 -0.11
CA GLY A 124 0.89 -16.64 -1.56
C GLY A 124 -0.09 -15.72 -2.30
N GLU A 125 -0.76 -14.78 -1.63
CA GLU A 125 -1.66 -13.85 -2.30
C GLU A 125 -0.87 -12.82 -3.11
N HIS A 126 -1.29 -12.58 -4.36
CA HIS A 126 -0.65 -11.62 -5.27
C HIS A 126 -1.26 -10.24 -5.10
N VAL A 127 -0.42 -9.24 -5.03
CA VAL A 127 -0.80 -7.82 -4.92
C VAL A 127 0.07 -6.95 -5.83
N GLU A 128 -0.47 -5.84 -6.29
CA GLU A 128 0.28 -4.83 -7.02
C GLU A 128 0.91 -3.84 -6.03
N VAL A 129 2.22 -3.62 -6.14
CA VAL A 129 2.92 -2.56 -5.41
C VAL A 129 2.77 -1.27 -6.18
N VAL A 130 2.32 -0.19 -5.51
CA VAL A 130 2.06 1.10 -6.18
C VAL A 130 2.79 2.28 -5.54
N ALA A 131 3.18 2.18 -4.27
CA ALA A 131 3.95 3.20 -3.58
C ALA A 131 4.73 2.60 -2.41
N HIS A 132 5.62 3.41 -1.84
CA HIS A 132 6.46 3.06 -0.72
C HIS A 132 6.45 4.18 0.33
N ARG A 133 6.67 3.84 1.59
CA ARG A 133 6.83 4.81 2.66
C ARG A 133 7.70 4.25 3.78
N LEU A 134 8.71 5.00 4.15
CA LEU A 134 9.50 4.76 5.35
C LEU A 134 8.89 5.56 6.52
N THR A 135 8.60 4.88 7.62
CA THR A 135 8.05 5.55 8.82
C THR A 135 8.86 5.22 10.06
N PRO A 136 9.13 6.19 10.93
CA PRO A 136 9.79 5.92 12.20
C PRO A 136 8.99 4.89 13.00
N ARG A 137 9.70 3.93 13.59
CA ARG A 137 9.07 2.99 14.52
C ARG A 137 8.77 3.72 15.82
N ASN A 138 7.53 3.60 16.33
CA ASN A 138 7.21 4.13 17.65
C ASN A 138 8.02 3.38 18.71
N LEU A 139 8.98 4.09 19.28
CA LEU A 139 9.89 3.58 20.30
C LEU A 139 9.40 3.98 21.69
N SER A 140 9.81 3.22 22.70
CA SER A 140 9.64 3.62 24.10
C SER A 140 10.33 4.96 24.37
N GLN A 141 9.87 5.70 25.36
CA GLN A 141 10.42 6.99 25.76
C GLN A 141 11.95 6.92 25.99
N ALA A 142 12.40 5.89 26.69
CA ALA A 142 13.83 5.66 27.00
C ALA A 142 14.68 5.51 25.71
N LEU A 143 14.13 4.85 24.68
CA LEU A 143 14.84 4.67 23.41
C LEU A 143 14.83 5.96 22.56
N LYS A 144 13.77 6.77 22.66
CA LYS A 144 13.71 8.10 22.03
C LYS A 144 14.78 9.03 22.59
N GLU A 145 15.01 9.01 23.89
CA GLU A 145 16.04 9.80 24.57
C GLU A 145 17.45 9.39 24.12
N SER A 146 17.70 8.08 23.96
CA SER A 146 18.96 7.56 23.42
C SER A 146 19.21 8.00 21.95
N LEU A 147 18.16 8.19 21.16
CA LEU A 147 18.22 8.59 19.75
C LEU A 147 18.41 10.10 19.55
N GLN A 148 18.17 10.93 20.56
CA GLN A 148 18.47 12.37 20.52
C GLN A 148 19.99 12.64 20.32
N MET A 149 20.84 11.63 20.48
CA MET A 149 22.28 11.70 20.20
C MET A 149 22.64 11.50 18.72
N GLY A 150 21.72 11.68 17.77
CA GLY A 150 22.02 11.69 16.32
C GLY A 150 22.07 10.33 15.64
N ILE A 151 21.64 9.26 16.30
CA ILE A 151 21.48 7.93 15.69
C ILE A 151 20.10 7.88 15.03
N GLN A 152 20.02 7.58 13.73
CA GLN A 152 18.77 7.33 13.07
C GLN A 152 18.06 6.13 13.73
N GLY A 153 16.86 6.37 14.24
CA GLY A 153 16.08 5.33 14.90
C GLY A 153 15.59 4.26 13.92
N PRO A 154 15.26 3.05 14.42
CA PRO A 154 14.69 2.03 13.57
C PRO A 154 13.39 2.52 12.92
N ALA A 155 13.27 2.33 11.63
CA ALA A 155 12.09 2.65 10.87
C ALA A 155 11.39 1.37 10.39
N ASP A 156 10.14 1.48 10.01
CA ASP A 156 9.40 0.45 9.29
C ASP A 156 9.24 0.86 7.84
N ASP A 157 9.50 -0.09 6.97
CA ASP A 157 9.40 0.05 5.54
C ASP A 157 8.06 -0.53 5.07
N TRP A 158 7.23 0.29 4.42
CA TRP A 158 5.86 -0.01 4.03
C TRP A 158 5.66 0.13 2.54
N SER A 159 4.97 -0.84 1.96
CA SER A 159 4.44 -0.74 0.60
C SER A 159 2.95 -0.47 0.63
N LEU A 160 2.50 0.51 -0.15
CA LEU A 160 1.10 0.62 -0.51
C LEU A 160 0.83 -0.41 -1.59
N VAL A 161 -0.07 -1.32 -1.30
CA VAL A 161 -0.43 -2.39 -2.22
C VAL A 161 -1.90 -2.32 -2.60
N ARG A 162 -2.20 -2.80 -3.81
CA ARG A 162 -3.53 -2.93 -4.36
C ARG A 162 -3.82 -4.39 -4.64
N THR A 163 -4.93 -4.90 -4.11
CA THR A 163 -5.39 -6.26 -4.36
C THR A 163 -6.16 -6.32 -5.68
N LYS A 164 -6.32 -7.51 -6.24
CA LYS A 164 -7.06 -7.73 -7.50
C LYS A 164 -8.52 -7.25 -7.45
N ASP A 165 -9.13 -7.27 -6.29
CA ASP A 165 -10.51 -6.79 -6.06
C ASP A 165 -10.59 -5.32 -5.63
N GLY A 166 -9.53 -4.54 -5.85
CA GLY A 166 -9.51 -3.09 -5.72
C GLY A 166 -9.32 -2.55 -4.30
N LYS A 167 -9.06 -3.41 -3.31
CA LYS A 167 -8.67 -2.92 -1.98
C LYS A 167 -7.25 -2.37 -2.02
N ALA A 168 -6.99 -1.26 -1.32
CA ALA A 168 -5.64 -0.74 -1.15
C ALA A 168 -5.34 -0.48 0.32
N GLY A 169 -4.10 -0.77 0.72
CA GLY A 169 -3.65 -0.59 2.09
C GLY A 169 -2.15 -0.78 2.22
N TRP A 170 -1.65 -0.49 3.40
CA TRP A 170 -0.23 -0.55 3.71
C TRP A 170 0.17 -1.91 4.28
N ALA A 171 1.21 -2.49 3.72
CA ALA A 171 1.83 -3.75 4.14
C ALA A 171 3.32 -3.56 4.39
N LEU A 172 3.90 -4.31 5.31
CA LEU A 172 5.35 -4.28 5.54
C LEU A 172 6.08 -4.85 4.31
N PHE A 173 6.96 -4.05 3.71
CA PHE A 173 7.70 -4.40 2.50
C PHE A 173 8.45 -5.73 2.63
N ARG A 174 9.14 -5.95 3.75
CA ARG A 174 9.90 -7.19 4.03
C ARG A 174 9.07 -8.47 4.01
N MET A 175 7.73 -8.38 4.04
CA MET A 175 6.80 -9.52 4.01
C MET A 175 6.25 -9.77 2.60
N LEU A 176 6.77 -9.05 1.62
CA LEU A 176 6.42 -9.14 0.22
C LEU A 176 7.65 -9.58 -0.60
N THR A 177 7.43 -10.43 -1.58
CA THR A 177 8.46 -10.85 -2.53
C THR A 177 7.97 -10.51 -3.94
N MET A 178 8.75 -9.72 -4.69
CA MET A 178 8.44 -9.42 -6.08
C MET A 178 8.47 -10.66 -6.95
N ASN A 179 7.46 -10.84 -7.81
CA ASN A 179 7.29 -12.01 -8.68
C ASN A 179 8.18 -11.97 -9.92
N VAL A 180 9.48 -11.87 -9.71
CA VAL A 180 10.46 -11.88 -10.79
C VAL A 180 10.81 -13.33 -11.12
N PRO A 181 10.90 -13.71 -12.42
CA PRO A 181 11.32 -15.06 -12.80
C PRO A 181 12.69 -15.44 -12.23
N ASP A 182 12.84 -16.68 -11.78
CA ASP A 182 14.07 -17.20 -11.16
C ASP A 182 15.30 -17.01 -12.07
N GLU A 183 15.11 -17.13 -13.40
CA GLU A 183 16.15 -16.91 -14.40
C GLU A 183 16.80 -15.51 -14.32
N VAL A 184 16.07 -14.53 -13.76
CA VAL A 184 16.53 -13.15 -13.59
C VAL A 184 16.80 -12.86 -12.12
N ALA A 185 16.01 -13.39 -11.18
CA ALA A 185 16.12 -13.15 -9.75
C ALA A 185 17.51 -13.48 -9.18
N GLN A 186 18.19 -14.48 -9.72
CA GLN A 186 19.55 -14.85 -9.33
C GLN A 186 20.58 -13.70 -9.44
N TYR A 187 20.31 -12.69 -10.27
CA TYR A 187 21.18 -11.52 -10.43
C TYR A 187 20.94 -10.42 -9.41
N ALA A 188 20.04 -10.60 -8.45
CA ALA A 188 19.76 -9.61 -7.41
C ALA A 188 20.92 -9.45 -6.40
N GLU A 189 21.78 -10.48 -6.27
CA GLU A 189 23.04 -10.42 -5.52
C GLU A 189 22.84 -9.93 -4.05
N GLY A 190 21.72 -10.33 -3.44
CA GLY A 190 21.38 -9.92 -2.07
C GLY A 190 20.67 -8.56 -1.94
N HIS A 191 20.46 -7.83 -3.06
CA HIS A 191 19.64 -6.62 -3.06
C HIS A 191 18.15 -6.97 -3.11
N LEU A 192 17.33 -6.11 -2.51
CA LEU A 192 15.88 -6.25 -2.57
C LEU A 192 15.37 -5.67 -3.91
N ILE A 193 14.58 -6.44 -4.64
CA ILE A 193 13.92 -5.98 -5.86
C ILE A 193 12.71 -5.15 -5.44
N THR A 194 12.66 -3.88 -5.86
CA THR A 194 11.62 -2.93 -5.47
C THR A 194 10.56 -2.74 -6.55
N SER A 195 10.95 -2.86 -7.84
CA SER A 195 9.99 -2.90 -8.95
C SER A 195 10.53 -3.73 -10.13
N TYR A 196 9.63 -4.17 -11.03
CA TYR A 196 10.02 -4.84 -12.26
C TYR A 196 8.98 -4.69 -13.36
N PHE A 197 9.44 -4.70 -14.64
CA PHE A 197 8.61 -4.45 -15.80
C PHE A 197 9.11 -5.25 -17.00
N SER A 198 8.18 -5.67 -17.87
CA SER A 198 8.54 -6.13 -19.22
C SER A 198 8.64 -4.93 -20.15
N LEU A 199 9.76 -4.80 -20.85
CA LEU A 199 10.00 -3.75 -21.85
C LEU A 199 9.82 -4.25 -23.30
N GLY A 200 9.36 -5.48 -23.48
CA GLY A 200 9.20 -6.12 -24.77
C GLY A 200 9.64 -7.57 -24.73
N GLU A 201 9.78 -8.20 -25.88
CA GLU A 201 10.02 -9.63 -26.00
C GLU A 201 11.09 -9.94 -27.04
N VAL A 202 11.86 -11.01 -26.80
CA VAL A 202 12.80 -11.61 -27.74
C VAL A 202 12.30 -13.00 -28.08
N LYS A 203 12.14 -13.30 -29.39
CA LYS A 203 11.82 -14.65 -29.89
C LYS A 203 13.07 -15.48 -29.97
N ASP A 204 13.13 -16.61 -29.30
CA ASP A 204 14.19 -17.60 -29.38
C ASP A 204 13.58 -18.95 -29.75
N THR A 205 13.62 -19.26 -31.06
CA THR A 205 12.93 -20.41 -31.65
C THR A 205 11.45 -20.46 -31.28
N ASP A 206 11.03 -21.40 -30.44
CA ASP A 206 9.65 -21.61 -30.00
C ASP A 206 9.32 -20.87 -28.69
N LYS A 207 10.30 -20.17 -28.09
CA LYS A 207 10.14 -19.51 -26.81
C LYS A 207 10.14 -17.98 -26.98
N VAL A 208 9.26 -17.35 -26.23
CA VAL A 208 9.25 -15.89 -26.10
C VAL A 208 9.83 -15.54 -24.75
N LYS A 209 10.85 -14.70 -24.74
CA LYS A 209 11.58 -14.26 -23.53
C LYS A 209 11.40 -12.76 -23.34
N PRO A 210 10.76 -12.31 -22.26
CA PRO A 210 10.59 -10.89 -22.00
C PRO A 210 11.92 -10.17 -21.76
N VAL A 211 12.00 -8.91 -22.15
CA VAL A 211 13.07 -7.98 -21.76
C VAL A 211 12.69 -7.37 -20.43
N TRP A 212 13.51 -7.58 -19.42
CA TRP A 212 13.19 -7.16 -18.07
C TRP A 212 13.90 -5.88 -17.66
N LEU A 213 13.17 -4.92 -17.11
CA LEU A 213 13.68 -3.85 -16.28
C LEU A 213 13.34 -4.17 -14.83
N TRP A 214 14.28 -4.01 -13.95
CA TRP A 214 13.99 -3.94 -12.52
C TRP A 214 14.70 -2.77 -11.85
N THR A 215 14.21 -2.43 -10.67
CA THR A 215 14.91 -1.58 -9.71
C THR A 215 15.24 -2.39 -8.47
N THR A 216 16.35 -2.07 -7.84
CA THR A 216 16.79 -2.71 -6.61
C THR A 216 17.24 -1.68 -5.58
N ILE A 217 17.23 -2.09 -4.31
CA ILE A 217 17.80 -1.32 -3.22
C ILE A 217 18.75 -2.22 -2.42
N ALA A 218 19.92 -1.70 -2.07
CA ALA A 218 20.80 -2.33 -1.09
C ALA A 218 20.10 -2.37 0.26
N GLY A 219 20.38 -3.37 1.08
CA GLY A 219 19.75 -3.49 2.40
C GLY A 219 19.93 -2.21 3.22
N GLY A 220 18.89 -1.81 3.93
CA GLY A 220 18.88 -0.63 4.77
C GLY A 220 17.60 0.19 4.59
N GLN A 221 17.35 1.07 5.55
CA GLN A 221 16.18 1.94 5.56
C GLN A 221 16.54 3.25 4.85
N GLN A 222 16.22 3.35 3.59
CA GLN A 222 16.53 4.52 2.77
C GLN A 222 15.26 5.36 2.53
N PRO A 223 15.36 6.69 2.42
CA PRO A 223 14.23 7.56 2.16
C PRO A 223 13.78 7.57 0.68
N TYR A 224 14.34 6.70 -0.14
CA TYR A 224 14.05 6.54 -1.57
C TYR A 224 13.71 5.07 -1.88
N GLU A 225 13.11 4.82 -3.03
CA GLU A 225 12.59 3.50 -3.38
C GLU A 225 13.63 2.57 -4.01
N PHE A 226 14.66 3.11 -4.65
CA PHE A 226 15.72 2.29 -5.27
C PHE A 226 17.04 3.04 -5.43
N ASP A 227 18.14 2.29 -5.40
CA ASP A 227 19.49 2.80 -5.63
C ASP A 227 20.13 2.28 -6.92
N SER A 228 19.47 1.36 -7.60
CA SER A 228 19.96 0.79 -8.85
C SER A 228 18.82 0.41 -9.79
N ILE A 229 19.11 0.56 -11.11
CA ILE A 229 18.28 0.02 -12.18
C ILE A 229 19.09 -0.95 -13.00
N ARG A 230 18.45 -2.02 -13.52
CA ARG A 230 19.10 -2.98 -14.39
C ARG A 230 18.13 -3.48 -15.46
N VAL A 231 18.64 -3.59 -16.70
CA VAL A 231 17.89 -4.12 -17.83
C VAL A 231 18.53 -5.40 -18.32
N PHE A 232 17.71 -6.43 -18.48
CA PHE A 232 18.12 -7.74 -18.97
C PHE A 232 17.49 -8.01 -20.31
N VAL A 233 18.31 -8.51 -21.23
CA VAL A 233 17.89 -8.95 -22.56
C VAL A 233 18.30 -10.40 -22.75
N TRP A 234 17.43 -11.19 -23.37
CA TRP A 234 17.75 -12.57 -23.72
C TRP A 234 18.74 -12.63 -24.86
N SER A 235 19.88 -13.31 -24.66
CA SER A 235 20.92 -13.51 -25.64
C SER A 235 20.59 -14.73 -26.50
N LEU A 236 20.28 -14.52 -27.78
CA LEU A 236 20.00 -15.60 -28.73
C LEU A 236 21.21 -16.50 -28.95
N ARG A 237 22.44 -15.99 -28.78
CA ARG A 237 23.67 -16.74 -28.94
C ARG A 237 23.99 -17.65 -27.76
N ARG A 238 23.66 -17.17 -26.52
CA ARG A 238 24.04 -17.86 -25.26
C ARG A 238 22.85 -18.52 -24.59
N HIS A 239 21.63 -18.33 -25.11
CA HIS A 239 20.37 -18.83 -24.55
C HIS A 239 20.23 -18.56 -23.05
N ARG A 240 20.53 -17.31 -22.64
CA ARG A 240 20.42 -16.83 -21.26
C ARG A 240 20.20 -15.34 -21.22
N TYR A 241 19.74 -14.83 -20.07
CA TYR A 241 19.68 -13.40 -19.83
C TYR A 241 21.07 -12.79 -19.66
N GLU A 242 21.27 -11.65 -20.28
CA GLU A 242 22.48 -10.83 -20.16
C GLU A 242 22.07 -9.41 -19.76
N THR A 243 22.91 -8.76 -18.94
CA THR A 243 22.72 -7.37 -18.58
C THR A 243 23.01 -6.49 -19.79
N SER A 244 21.96 -5.82 -20.29
CA SER A 244 22.09 -4.80 -21.34
C SER A 244 22.48 -3.43 -20.76
N TYR A 245 21.98 -3.13 -19.56
CA TYR A 245 22.24 -1.87 -18.88
C TYR A 245 22.19 -2.05 -17.36
N ILE A 246 23.05 -1.31 -16.66
CA ILE A 246 23.03 -1.19 -15.22
C ILE A 246 23.47 0.21 -14.82
N GLU A 247 22.76 0.81 -13.87
CA GLU A 247 23.14 2.05 -13.23
C GLU A 247 22.95 1.93 -11.73
N ARG A 248 23.90 2.39 -10.95
CA ARG A 248 23.94 2.28 -9.49
C ARG A 248 24.13 3.63 -8.83
N ASN A 249 24.03 3.66 -7.50
CA ASN A 249 24.21 4.85 -6.67
C ASN A 249 23.19 5.95 -7.01
N LEU A 250 21.94 5.53 -7.22
CA LEU A 250 20.82 6.41 -7.47
C LEU A 250 20.08 6.72 -6.15
N GLU A 251 19.47 7.88 -6.09
CA GLU A 251 18.36 8.16 -5.18
C GLU A 251 17.10 8.19 -6.03
N GLY A 252 16.50 7.03 -6.22
CA GLY A 252 15.41 6.82 -7.16
C GLY A 252 14.04 6.78 -6.49
N TYR A 253 13.05 7.42 -7.12
CA TYR A 253 11.69 7.57 -6.62
C TYR A 253 10.66 6.99 -7.58
N TYR A 254 9.59 6.43 -7.03
CA TYR A 254 8.44 6.03 -7.84
C TYR A 254 7.66 7.24 -8.38
N PRO A 255 6.97 7.09 -9.51
CA PRO A 255 6.85 5.88 -10.30
C PRO A 255 8.01 5.66 -11.28
N VAL A 256 8.36 4.40 -11.50
CA VAL A 256 9.00 3.98 -12.73
C VAL A 256 7.89 3.78 -13.76
N VAL A 257 8.06 4.37 -14.94
CA VAL A 257 7.01 4.35 -15.98
C VAL A 257 7.57 3.74 -17.26
N VAL A 258 6.91 2.69 -17.75
CA VAL A 258 7.19 2.11 -19.07
C VAL A 258 6.53 2.98 -20.14
N LEU A 259 7.29 3.34 -21.16
CA LEU A 259 6.87 4.20 -22.26
C LEU A 259 6.57 3.40 -23.51
N PRO A 260 5.62 3.83 -24.36
CA PRO A 260 5.36 3.17 -25.64
C PRO A 260 6.61 3.09 -26.51
N PRO A 261 6.78 2.04 -27.32
CA PRO A 261 7.96 1.84 -28.15
C PRO A 261 8.31 3.04 -29.05
N SER A 262 7.32 3.66 -29.66
CA SER A 262 7.48 4.79 -30.59
C SER A 262 8.03 6.07 -29.94
N ALA A 263 7.86 6.25 -28.63
CA ALA A 263 8.29 7.46 -27.93
C ALA A 263 9.78 7.43 -27.51
N ALA A 264 10.43 6.27 -27.54
CA ALA A 264 11.71 6.05 -26.89
C ALA A 264 12.83 5.56 -27.84
N ASN A 265 12.52 5.17 -29.08
CA ASN A 265 13.48 4.46 -29.94
C ASN A 265 14.03 5.34 -31.05
N LYS A 266 15.37 5.45 -31.12
CA LYS A 266 16.06 5.92 -32.33
C LYS A 266 16.42 4.72 -33.22
N PRO A 267 16.31 4.84 -34.57
CA PRO A 267 16.71 3.76 -35.45
C PRO A 267 18.19 3.38 -35.25
N PRO A 268 18.59 2.13 -35.48
CA PRO A 268 19.98 1.70 -35.39
C PRO A 268 20.83 2.45 -36.39
N ILE A 269 22.05 2.80 -35.98
CA ILE A 269 22.99 3.57 -36.81
C ILE A 269 23.57 2.73 -37.96
N ASN A 270 23.52 1.40 -37.92
CA ASN A 270 24.07 0.50 -38.92
C ASN A 270 22.99 -0.27 -39.68
N ARG A 271 22.96 -0.08 -41.01
CA ARG A 271 22.22 -0.91 -41.94
C ARG A 271 22.77 -2.34 -41.90
N GLY A 272 22.09 -3.26 -41.26
CA GLY A 272 22.50 -4.66 -41.14
C GLY A 272 22.22 -5.30 -39.77
N SER A 273 21.87 -4.53 -38.76
CA SER A 273 21.31 -5.09 -37.53
C SER A 273 19.88 -5.57 -37.79
N PRO A 274 19.44 -6.68 -37.16
CA PRO A 274 18.04 -7.08 -37.22
C PRO A 274 17.16 -5.86 -36.85
N ALA A 275 16.01 -5.77 -37.50
CA ALA A 275 15.06 -4.67 -37.34
C ALA A 275 14.91 -4.35 -35.82
N PRO A 276 14.86 -3.07 -35.43
CA PRO A 276 14.67 -2.74 -34.04
C PRO A 276 13.40 -3.44 -33.58
N GLN A 277 13.58 -4.36 -32.63
CA GLN A 277 12.43 -4.90 -31.92
C GLN A 277 11.82 -3.69 -31.20
N ASP A 278 10.51 -3.57 -31.26
CA ASP A 278 9.77 -2.46 -30.66
C ASP A 278 9.79 -2.55 -29.11
N PHE A 279 10.97 -2.37 -28.53
CA PHE A 279 11.12 -2.31 -27.09
C PHE A 279 10.57 -1.01 -26.55
N SER A 280 9.83 -1.11 -25.47
CA SER A 280 9.37 0.04 -24.70
C SER A 280 10.54 0.71 -24.03
N GLY A 281 10.58 2.05 -24.08
CA GLY A 281 11.44 2.82 -23.22
C GLY A 281 10.90 2.88 -21.80
N PHE A 282 11.60 3.59 -20.92
CA PHE A 282 11.14 3.82 -19.57
C PHE A 282 11.63 5.17 -19.02
N SER A 283 10.95 5.68 -18.02
CA SER A 283 11.40 6.85 -17.27
C SER A 283 11.45 6.55 -15.77
N ILE A 284 12.40 7.18 -15.11
CA ILE A 284 12.59 7.16 -13.67
C ILE A 284 12.70 8.57 -13.13
N ILE A 285 12.43 8.73 -11.85
CA ILE A 285 12.66 9.97 -11.11
C ILE A 285 13.86 9.74 -10.20
N THR A 286 14.85 10.66 -10.24
CA THR A 286 16.04 10.58 -9.39
C THR A 286 16.34 11.94 -8.77
N ARG A 287 16.76 11.95 -7.51
CA ARG A 287 17.41 13.12 -6.90
C ARG A 287 18.90 13.02 -7.16
N GLU A 288 19.51 14.13 -7.52
CA GLU A 288 20.94 14.17 -7.78
C GLU A 288 21.71 14.90 -6.66
N LYS A 289 23.03 14.88 -6.75
CA LYS A 289 23.93 15.50 -5.74
C LYS A 289 23.72 16.99 -5.55
N ASP A 290 23.13 17.66 -6.54
CA ASP A 290 22.74 19.07 -6.47
C ASP A 290 21.43 19.30 -5.66
N GLY A 291 20.83 18.23 -5.12
CA GLY A 291 19.56 18.24 -4.39
C GLY A 291 18.33 18.37 -5.27
N ARG A 292 18.49 18.50 -6.59
CA ARG A 292 17.39 18.65 -7.54
C ARG A 292 16.89 17.30 -8.02
N THR A 293 15.62 17.26 -8.41
CA THR A 293 14.97 16.05 -8.88
C THR A 293 14.78 16.11 -10.38
N TYR A 294 15.16 15.03 -11.05
CA TYR A 294 15.11 14.91 -12.49
C TYR A 294 14.28 13.70 -12.91
N ARG A 295 13.51 13.88 -14.00
CA ARG A 295 12.98 12.76 -14.77
C ARG A 295 14.01 12.38 -15.82
N ARG A 296 14.44 11.13 -15.80
CA ARG A 296 15.40 10.56 -16.72
C ARG A 296 14.68 9.56 -17.60
N THR A 297 14.72 9.78 -18.92
CA THR A 297 14.06 8.94 -19.92
C THR A 297 15.10 8.12 -20.66
N TYR A 298 14.84 6.82 -20.73
CA TYR A 298 15.71 5.85 -21.37
C TYR A 298 14.98 5.18 -22.54
N GLY A 299 15.73 4.86 -23.58
CA GLY A 299 15.25 4.10 -24.73
C GLY A 299 16.31 3.16 -25.25
N PHE A 300 15.94 2.39 -26.26
CA PHE A 300 16.81 1.39 -26.85
C PHE A 300 17.43 1.90 -28.17
N GLN A 301 18.68 1.52 -28.40
CA GLN A 301 19.36 1.56 -29.68
C GLN A 301 19.86 0.15 -30.00
N GLY A 302 19.09 -0.60 -30.79
CA GLY A 302 19.23 -2.05 -30.84
C GLY A 302 18.95 -2.67 -29.48
N PHE A 303 19.85 -3.48 -28.96
CA PHE A 303 19.73 -4.11 -27.63
C PHE A 303 20.36 -3.28 -26.50
N ARG A 304 20.84 -2.08 -26.78
CA ARG A 304 21.50 -1.22 -25.76
C ARG A 304 20.57 -0.14 -25.29
N VAL A 305 20.47 -0.01 -23.98
CA VAL A 305 19.74 1.09 -23.33
C VAL A 305 20.61 2.36 -23.30
N ARG A 306 19.98 3.49 -23.56
CA ARG A 306 20.63 4.82 -23.49
C ARG A 306 19.72 5.83 -22.82
N LEU A 307 20.30 6.74 -22.08
CA LEU A 307 19.63 7.95 -21.63
C LEU A 307 19.33 8.83 -22.83
N ILE A 308 18.05 9.14 -23.05
CA ILE A 308 17.56 9.96 -24.17
C ILE A 308 17.31 11.39 -23.73
N ASN A 309 16.72 11.55 -22.56
CA ASN A 309 16.34 12.85 -22.03
C ASN A 309 16.53 12.90 -20.51
N LYS A 310 16.88 14.08 -20.03
CA LYS A 310 16.96 14.41 -18.61
C LYS A 310 16.34 15.80 -18.42
N GLU A 311 15.25 15.88 -17.70
CA GLU A 311 14.53 17.12 -17.43
C GLU A 311 14.34 17.36 -15.94
N LEU A 312 14.47 18.61 -15.52
CA LEU A 312 14.19 19.03 -14.16
C LEU A 312 12.70 18.90 -13.90
N VAL A 313 12.31 18.28 -12.80
CA VAL A 313 10.91 18.13 -12.40
C VAL A 313 10.69 18.63 -10.99
N ASN A 314 9.56 19.26 -10.77
CA ASN A 314 9.13 19.58 -9.42
C ASN A 314 8.41 18.34 -8.86
N PHE A 315 9.19 17.46 -8.24
CA PHE A 315 8.69 16.22 -7.68
C PHE A 315 8.28 16.41 -6.24
N SER A 316 7.05 16.04 -5.94
CA SER A 316 6.56 15.87 -4.58
C SER A 316 6.06 14.43 -4.40
N GLU A 317 6.43 13.82 -3.29
CA GLU A 317 5.89 12.51 -2.96
C GLU A 317 4.36 12.56 -2.85
N PRO A 318 3.66 11.52 -3.35
CA PRO A 318 2.21 11.47 -3.24
C PRO A 318 1.76 11.57 -1.78
N LEU A 319 0.76 12.41 -1.53
CA LEU A 319 0.12 12.46 -0.22
C LEU A 319 -0.85 11.28 -0.09
N PHE A 320 -0.70 10.52 0.97
CA PHE A 320 -1.56 9.36 1.27
C PHE A 320 -2.44 9.60 2.51
N THR A 321 -2.51 10.84 2.96
CA THR A 321 -3.44 11.29 4.00
C THR A 321 -4.48 12.19 3.35
N ARG A 322 -5.75 11.86 3.53
CA ARG A 322 -6.83 12.68 2.99
C ARG A 322 -6.72 14.10 3.58
N PRO A 323 -6.72 15.15 2.74
CA PRO A 323 -6.79 16.51 3.24
C PRO A 323 -7.99 16.66 4.17
N ALA A 324 -7.81 17.34 5.30
CA ALA A 324 -8.94 17.71 6.14
C ALA A 324 -9.92 18.48 5.26
N ALA A 325 -11.16 18.00 5.17
CA ALA A 325 -12.20 18.79 4.53
C ALA A 325 -12.23 20.12 5.29
N SER A 326 -12.14 21.25 4.57
CA SER A 326 -12.45 22.55 5.14
C SER A 326 -13.80 22.38 5.81
N ALA A 327 -13.82 22.42 7.14
CA ALA A 327 -15.04 22.23 7.89
C ALA A 327 -16.06 23.27 7.37
N PRO A 328 -17.28 22.86 6.99
CA PRO A 328 -18.36 23.82 6.93
C PRO A 328 -18.44 24.43 8.32
N GLU A 329 -18.49 25.75 8.42
CA GLU A 329 -18.76 26.46 9.66
C GLU A 329 -20.05 25.91 10.25
N LEU A 330 -19.92 24.93 11.15
CA LEU A 330 -21.02 24.45 11.96
C LEU A 330 -21.07 25.35 13.18
N SER A 331 -22.14 26.11 13.27
CA SER A 331 -22.57 26.84 14.47
C SER A 331 -22.28 26.02 15.73
N GLU A 332 -21.63 26.68 16.67
CA GLU A 332 -21.38 26.17 18.03
C GLU A 332 -22.66 25.64 18.68
N SER A 333 -22.77 24.33 18.76
CA SER A 333 -23.58 23.69 19.81
C SER A 333 -22.94 22.35 20.17
N SER A 334 -22.26 22.36 21.31
CA SER A 334 -21.91 21.27 22.23
C SER A 334 -22.01 19.83 21.67
N THR A 335 -20.90 19.31 21.14
CA THR A 335 -20.61 17.88 21.20
C THR A 335 -19.10 17.72 21.22
N GLU A 336 -18.57 17.20 22.33
CA GLU A 336 -17.17 16.74 22.37
C GLU A 336 -16.89 15.89 21.13
N SER A 337 -15.89 16.29 20.36
CA SER A 337 -15.51 15.62 19.13
C SER A 337 -15.23 14.14 19.41
N TRP A 338 -15.78 13.27 18.58
CA TRP A 338 -15.53 11.83 18.61
C TRP A 338 -14.05 11.48 18.61
N ARG A 339 -13.22 12.36 18.06
CA ARG A 339 -11.77 12.26 18.03
C ARG A 339 -11.17 12.38 19.44
N GLU A 340 -11.62 13.34 20.23
CA GLU A 340 -11.16 13.52 21.62
C GLU A 340 -11.60 12.39 22.54
N LEU A 341 -12.82 11.87 22.35
CA LEU A 341 -13.31 10.72 23.12
C LEU A 341 -12.53 9.44 22.77
N PHE A 342 -12.16 9.25 21.53
CA PHE A 342 -11.40 8.09 21.08
C PHE A 342 -9.92 8.19 21.51
N GLU A 343 -9.30 9.36 21.42
CA GLU A 343 -7.93 9.60 21.90
C GLU A 343 -7.83 9.53 23.43
N LYS A 344 -8.78 10.10 24.16
CA LYS A 344 -8.88 9.95 25.63
C LYS A 344 -9.07 8.49 26.03
N TRP A 345 -9.76 7.69 25.21
CA TRP A 345 -9.98 6.28 25.46
C TRP A 345 -8.71 5.44 25.21
N ILE A 346 -7.98 5.66 24.11
CA ILE A 346 -6.70 5.00 23.81
C ILE A 346 -5.67 5.32 24.89
N THR A 347 -5.53 6.59 25.27
CA THR A 347 -4.56 7.04 26.30
C THR A 347 -4.87 6.48 27.68
N ARG A 348 -6.15 6.34 28.03
CA ARG A 348 -6.58 5.76 29.31
C ARG A 348 -6.39 4.25 29.41
N PHE A 349 -6.44 3.55 28.27
CA PHE A 349 -6.23 2.11 28.19
C PHE A 349 -4.75 1.74 28.37
N TRP A 350 -3.82 2.54 27.81
CA TRP A 350 -2.38 2.31 27.92
C TRP A 350 -1.81 2.64 29.31
N ARG A 351 -2.40 3.59 30.04
CA ARG A 351 -1.95 3.93 31.42
C ARG A 351 -2.30 2.90 32.49
N ARG A 352 -3.12 1.91 32.20
CA ARG A 352 -3.54 0.87 33.17
C ARG A 352 -2.84 -0.49 32.99
N ARG A 353 -1.86 -0.57 32.13
CA ARG A 353 -1.09 -1.79 31.90
C ARG A 353 0.43 -1.61 32.13
N HIS A 354 0.81 -0.56 32.83
CA HIS A 354 2.16 -0.41 33.43
C HIS A 354 2.03 -0.03 34.88
#